data_b1792dda15e62a6d8e46568f0250aeb9
#
_entry.id   b1792dda15e62a6d8e46568f0250aeb9
#
_cell.length_a   1.000
_cell.length_b   1.000
_cell.length_c   1.000
_cell.angle_alpha   90.00
_cell.angle_beta   90.00
_cell.angle_gamma   90.00
#
_symmetry.space_group_name_H-M   'P 1'
#
loop_
_entity.id
_entity.type
_entity.pdbx_description
1 polymer ?
#
loop_
_entity_poly.entity_id
_entity_poly.type
_entity_poly.pdbx_seq_one_letter_code
_entity_poly.pdbx_strand_id
1 'polypeptide(L)'
;MAEARARWRAELASIDPRRLVFLDETGIDTRLTRAHARAARGRRALGKVPWGSWERLTVIGALALDGGMVAAMSVAAATSAAVFLAFTEQVLAPALRDRPDAILVLDNLPAHKAAAVRDALDRAGLAYRHLPPYSPDLNPIEQAWSKLKAGLRATGARSREALEAALGPALTTITARDAQGWFRLAGYTAPAN
;
A
#
# COMPACT_ATOMS: atom_id res chain seq x y z
N MET A 1 -17.35 12.49 11.49
CA MET A 1 -16.73 11.79 10.32
C MET A 1 -16.85 12.59 9.03
N ALA A 2 -18.05 12.98 8.58
CA ALA A 2 -18.21 13.75 7.33
C ALA A 2 -17.40 15.06 7.31
N GLU A 3 -17.40 15.81 8.42
CA GLU A 3 -16.65 17.05 8.56
C GLU A 3 -15.12 16.87 8.45
N ALA A 4 -14.55 15.81 9.08
CA ALA A 4 -13.13 15.50 8.99
C ALA A 4 -12.72 15.18 7.55
N ARG A 5 -13.56 14.45 6.80
CA ARG A 5 -13.35 14.15 5.39
C ARG A 5 -13.46 15.38 4.49
N ALA A 6 -14.41 16.29 4.79
CA ALA A 6 -14.56 17.55 4.06
C ALA A 6 -13.32 18.45 4.28
N ARG A 7 -12.86 18.58 5.52
CA ARG A 7 -11.63 19.30 5.86
C ARG A 7 -10.41 18.71 5.14
N TRP A 8 -10.25 17.39 5.17
CA TRP A 8 -9.18 16.69 4.45
C TRP A 8 -9.15 17.03 2.96
N ARG A 9 -10.31 16.97 2.29
CA ARG A 9 -10.40 17.31 0.86
C ARG A 9 -10.05 18.78 0.60
N ALA A 10 -10.51 19.68 1.45
CA ALA A 10 -10.20 21.10 1.34
C ALA A 10 -8.70 21.40 1.53
N GLU A 11 -8.07 20.76 2.53
CA GLU A 11 -6.63 20.90 2.79
C GLU A 11 -5.78 20.38 1.63
N LEU A 12 -6.18 19.26 1.01
CA LEU A 12 -5.42 18.68 -0.09
C LEU A 12 -5.72 19.29 -1.45
N ALA A 13 -6.80 20.07 -1.60
CA ALA A 13 -7.14 20.72 -2.87
C ALA A 13 -6.05 21.66 -3.39
N SER A 14 -5.21 22.22 -2.48
CA SER A 14 -4.09 23.12 -2.81
C SER A 14 -2.74 22.40 -2.94
N ILE A 15 -2.68 21.10 -2.68
CA ILE A 15 -1.44 20.31 -2.72
C ILE A 15 -1.35 19.58 -4.07
N ASP A 16 -0.21 19.74 -4.76
CA ASP A 16 0.06 18.95 -5.96
C ASP A 16 0.10 17.45 -5.59
N PRO A 17 -0.77 16.61 -6.18
CA PRO A 17 -0.81 15.18 -5.89
C PRO A 17 0.51 14.44 -6.12
N ARG A 18 1.42 14.98 -6.93
CA ARG A 18 2.77 14.43 -7.15
C ARG A 18 3.62 14.44 -5.89
N ARG A 19 3.30 15.31 -4.94
CA ARG A 19 3.96 15.37 -3.63
C ARG A 19 3.43 14.33 -2.64
N LEU A 20 2.24 13.78 -2.88
CA LEU A 20 1.61 12.82 -1.96
C LEU A 20 2.19 11.42 -2.16
N VAL A 21 2.59 10.81 -1.05
CA VAL A 21 3.06 9.42 -0.99
C VAL A 21 2.22 8.69 0.06
N PHE A 22 1.39 7.75 -0.39
CA PHE A 22 0.49 6.99 0.47
C PHE A 22 1.17 5.75 1.00
N LEU A 23 1.18 5.60 2.32
CA LEU A 23 1.74 4.46 3.04
C LEU A 23 0.64 3.63 3.67
N ASP A 24 0.79 2.32 3.60
CA ASP A 24 -0.13 1.37 4.22
C ASP A 24 0.50 -0.02 4.31
N GLU A 25 -0.16 -0.94 5.02
CA GLU A 25 0.24 -2.33 5.13
C GLU A 25 -0.82 -3.28 4.61
N THR A 26 -0.36 -4.39 4.10
CA THR A 26 -1.26 -5.48 3.72
C THR A 26 -0.73 -6.84 4.13
N GLY A 27 -1.61 -7.72 4.61
CA GLY A 27 -1.30 -9.12 4.84
C GLY A 27 -1.47 -9.93 3.55
N ILE A 28 -0.49 -10.78 3.27
CA ILE A 28 -0.54 -11.82 2.25
C ILE A 28 -0.23 -13.17 2.89
N ASP A 29 -0.75 -14.25 2.36
CA ASP A 29 -0.52 -15.59 2.91
C ASP A 29 -0.49 -16.67 1.83
N THR A 30 0.01 -17.85 2.18
CA THR A 30 0.13 -19.02 1.29
C THR A 30 -1.20 -19.66 0.88
N ARG A 31 -2.34 -19.17 1.42
CA ARG A 31 -3.69 -19.61 1.01
C ARG A 31 -4.27 -18.75 -0.11
N LEU A 32 -3.59 -17.72 -0.56
CA LEU A 32 -4.07 -16.89 -1.66
C LEU A 32 -4.41 -17.76 -2.87
N THR A 33 -5.69 -17.83 -3.22
CA THR A 33 -6.22 -18.58 -4.37
C THR A 33 -7.07 -17.69 -5.24
N ARG A 34 -7.24 -18.07 -6.50
CA ARG A 34 -8.15 -17.36 -7.40
C ARG A 34 -9.56 -17.37 -6.83
N ALA A 35 -10.15 -16.19 -6.64
CA ALA A 35 -11.50 -16.04 -6.12
C ALA A 35 -12.59 -16.33 -7.18
N HIS A 36 -12.23 -16.29 -8.46
CA HIS A 36 -13.13 -16.45 -9.57
C HIS A 36 -12.54 -17.38 -10.63
N ALA A 37 -13.39 -18.18 -11.26
CA ALA A 37 -13.06 -19.01 -12.41
C ALA A 37 -14.21 -18.95 -13.43
N ARG A 38 -13.93 -19.32 -14.67
CA ARG A 38 -14.95 -19.41 -15.74
C ARG A 38 -15.26 -20.89 -15.98
N ALA A 39 -16.54 -21.18 -16.20
CA ALA A 39 -17.03 -22.46 -16.65
C ALA A 39 -18.05 -22.27 -17.79
N ALA A 40 -18.37 -23.32 -18.54
CA ALA A 40 -19.42 -23.29 -19.52
C ALA A 40 -20.77 -22.94 -18.86
N ARG A 41 -21.67 -22.28 -19.62
CA ARG A 41 -23.01 -21.91 -19.13
C ARG A 41 -23.71 -23.12 -18.51
N GLY A 42 -24.27 -22.94 -17.32
CA GLY A 42 -24.93 -24.01 -16.57
C GLY A 42 -23.98 -24.97 -15.82
N ARG A 43 -22.66 -24.75 -15.89
CA ARG A 43 -21.66 -25.54 -15.14
C ARG A 43 -21.06 -24.72 -14.01
N ARG A 44 -20.79 -25.36 -12.87
CA ARG A 44 -20.09 -24.75 -11.75
C ARG A 44 -18.58 -24.83 -11.98
N ALA A 45 -17.88 -23.72 -11.81
CA ALA A 45 -16.42 -23.73 -11.76
C ALA A 45 -15.98 -24.33 -10.41
N LEU A 46 -15.19 -25.41 -10.48
CA LEU A 46 -14.64 -26.08 -9.30
C LEU A 46 -13.16 -25.76 -9.20
N GLY A 47 -12.66 -25.56 -7.99
CA GLY A 47 -11.25 -25.31 -7.70
C GLY A 47 -10.86 -25.93 -6.36
N LYS A 48 -9.56 -26.26 -6.22
CA LYS A 48 -9.00 -26.72 -4.95
C LYS A 48 -8.53 -25.51 -4.15
N VAL A 49 -8.80 -25.51 -2.85
CA VAL A 49 -8.32 -24.51 -1.88
C VAL A 49 -7.29 -25.16 -0.98
N PRO A 50 -6.16 -24.51 -0.67
CA PRO A 50 -5.21 -25.03 0.31
C PRO A 50 -5.88 -25.24 1.67
N TRP A 51 -5.59 -26.36 2.28
CA TRP A 51 -6.08 -26.73 3.61
C TRP A 51 -4.88 -26.92 4.55
N GLY A 52 -5.05 -26.66 5.85
CA GLY A 52 -4.01 -26.84 6.86
C GLY A 52 -3.38 -25.52 7.32
N SER A 53 -2.15 -25.61 7.83
CA SER A 53 -1.39 -24.44 8.29
C SER A 53 -1.01 -23.53 7.12
N TRP A 54 -0.91 -22.25 7.40
CA TRP A 54 -0.48 -21.25 6.41
C TRP A 54 0.52 -20.29 7.03
N GLU A 55 1.37 -19.77 6.19
CA GLU A 55 2.33 -18.73 6.56
C GLU A 55 1.86 -17.39 6.05
N ARG A 56 2.10 -16.35 6.84
CA ARG A 56 1.67 -14.99 6.55
C ARG A 56 2.88 -14.07 6.51
N LEU A 57 2.87 -13.14 5.55
CA LEU A 57 3.76 -12.00 5.48
C LEU A 57 2.93 -10.70 5.58
N THR A 58 3.50 -9.72 6.23
CA THR A 58 3.02 -8.34 6.14
C THR A 58 3.89 -7.60 5.12
N VAL A 59 3.26 -6.92 4.18
CA VAL A 59 3.92 -6.05 3.23
C VAL A 59 3.60 -4.62 3.60
N ILE A 60 4.61 -3.81 3.84
CA ILE A 60 4.50 -2.36 4.03
C ILE A 60 4.93 -1.71 2.73
N GLY A 61 4.20 -0.70 2.26
CA GLY A 61 4.53 -0.07 0.99
C GLY A 61 4.20 1.41 0.94
N ALA A 62 4.76 2.07 -0.06
CA ALA A 62 4.57 3.47 -0.35
C ALA A 62 4.24 3.66 -1.84
N LEU A 63 3.11 4.29 -2.12
CA LEU A 63 2.59 4.55 -3.47
C LEU A 63 2.69 6.04 -3.79
N ALA A 64 3.34 6.38 -4.90
CA ALA A 64 3.40 7.75 -5.43
C ALA A 64 2.73 7.84 -6.80
N LEU A 65 2.19 9.02 -7.13
CA LEU A 65 1.43 9.26 -8.38
C LEU A 65 2.23 8.94 -9.65
N ASP A 66 3.48 9.36 -9.70
CA ASP A 66 4.37 9.29 -10.86
C ASP A 66 5.37 8.14 -10.82
N GLY A 67 5.44 7.41 -9.69
CA GLY A 67 6.38 6.31 -9.49
C GLY A 67 5.71 4.94 -9.31
N GLY A 68 4.39 4.86 -9.12
CA GLY A 68 3.76 3.61 -8.69
C GLY A 68 4.21 3.22 -7.29
N MET A 69 4.57 1.96 -7.06
CA MET A 69 5.12 1.50 -5.78
C MET A 69 6.58 1.91 -5.67
N VAL A 70 6.86 2.97 -4.91
CA VAL A 70 8.20 3.57 -4.77
C VAL A 70 9.04 2.96 -3.66
N ALA A 71 8.41 2.35 -2.67
CA ALA A 71 9.08 1.63 -1.59
C ALA A 71 8.21 0.45 -1.14
N ALA A 72 8.82 -0.68 -0.82
CA ALA A 72 8.12 -1.82 -0.21
C ALA A 72 9.08 -2.68 0.60
N MET A 73 8.57 -3.27 1.68
CA MET A 73 9.26 -4.23 2.53
C MET A 73 8.29 -5.32 2.96
N SER A 74 8.73 -6.56 3.04
CA SER A 74 7.95 -7.66 3.61
C SER A 74 8.59 -8.18 4.89
N VAL A 75 7.76 -8.56 5.85
CA VAL A 75 8.19 -9.15 7.12
C VAL A 75 7.28 -10.31 7.51
N ALA A 76 7.84 -11.35 8.14
CA ALA A 76 7.09 -12.49 8.67
C ALA A 76 6.57 -12.18 10.10
N ALA A 77 6.06 -10.97 10.31
CA ALA A 77 5.54 -10.49 11.59
C ALA A 77 4.39 -9.52 11.36
N ALA A 78 3.61 -9.24 12.41
CA ALA A 78 2.69 -8.11 12.40
C ALA A 78 3.47 -6.78 12.44
N THR A 79 2.90 -5.72 11.88
CA THR A 79 3.49 -4.39 11.95
C THR A 79 3.51 -3.92 13.40
N SER A 80 4.71 -3.64 13.89
CA SER A 80 4.97 -2.98 15.16
C SER A 80 5.65 -1.64 14.90
N ALA A 81 5.74 -0.78 15.92
CA ALA A 81 6.49 0.47 15.81
C ALA A 81 7.95 0.25 15.41
N ALA A 82 8.59 -0.83 15.89
CA ALA A 82 9.97 -1.18 15.52
C ALA A 82 10.10 -1.59 14.04
N VAL A 83 9.14 -2.38 13.53
CA VAL A 83 9.10 -2.79 12.12
C VAL A 83 8.87 -1.57 11.22
N PHE A 84 7.93 -0.70 11.59
CA PHE A 84 7.65 0.51 10.82
C PHE A 84 8.81 1.52 10.88
N LEU A 85 9.50 1.63 12.02
CA LEU A 85 10.73 2.42 12.15
C LEU A 85 11.83 1.90 11.21
N ALA A 86 12.08 0.59 11.20
CA ALA A 86 13.05 -0.02 10.29
C ALA A 86 12.68 0.24 8.82
N PHE A 87 11.42 0.10 8.45
CA PHE A 87 10.94 0.46 7.10
C PHE A 87 11.21 1.93 6.79
N THR A 88 10.91 2.84 7.72
CA THR A 88 11.11 4.28 7.55
C THR A 88 12.58 4.62 7.30
N GLU A 89 13.48 4.09 8.12
CA GLU A 89 14.91 4.43 8.06
C GLU A 89 15.65 3.73 6.91
N GLN A 90 15.35 2.45 6.67
CA GLN A 90 16.14 1.61 5.76
C GLN A 90 15.59 1.58 4.33
N VAL A 91 14.31 1.85 4.14
CA VAL A 91 13.65 1.69 2.84
C VAL A 91 13.01 2.99 2.38
N LEU A 92 12.13 3.58 3.19
CA LEU A 92 11.32 4.73 2.78
C LEU A 92 12.16 6.00 2.60
N ALA A 93 12.94 6.41 3.61
CA ALA A 93 13.75 7.62 3.54
C ALA A 93 14.79 7.58 2.41
N PRO A 94 15.51 6.46 2.18
CA PRO A 94 16.36 6.33 0.99
C PRO A 94 15.61 6.44 -0.33
N ALA A 95 14.42 5.82 -0.45
CA ALA A 95 13.61 5.84 -1.67
C ALA A 95 13.03 7.23 -1.99
N LEU A 96 12.89 8.08 -0.99
CA LEU A 96 12.34 9.44 -1.15
C LEU A 96 13.42 10.54 -1.16
N ARG A 97 14.70 10.18 -1.20
CA ARG A 97 15.82 11.16 -1.17
C ARG A 97 15.70 12.22 -2.26
N ASP A 98 15.25 11.83 -3.45
CA ASP A 98 15.09 12.72 -4.59
C ASP A 98 13.70 13.40 -4.63
N ARG A 99 12.94 13.31 -3.53
CA ARG A 99 11.61 13.91 -3.36
C ARG A 99 11.53 14.71 -2.05
N PRO A 100 12.31 15.79 -1.91
CA PRO A 100 12.43 16.55 -0.65
C PRO A 100 11.12 17.22 -0.21
N ASP A 101 10.18 17.41 -1.13
CA ASP A 101 8.88 18.02 -0.89
C ASP A 101 7.75 16.97 -0.74
N ALA A 102 8.09 15.68 -0.63
CA ALA A 102 7.12 14.62 -0.42
C ALA A 102 6.34 14.82 0.88
N ILE A 103 5.05 14.52 0.82
CA ILE A 103 4.15 14.52 1.97
C ILE A 103 3.61 13.10 2.12
N LEU A 104 4.02 12.44 3.20
CA LEU A 104 3.55 11.11 3.53
C LEU A 104 2.11 11.16 4.03
N VAL A 105 1.30 10.24 3.53
CA VAL A 105 -0.08 10.06 3.98
C VAL A 105 -0.21 8.69 4.60
N LEU A 106 -0.50 8.66 5.90
CA LEU A 106 -0.59 7.45 6.72
C LEU A 106 -2.00 7.29 7.26
N ASP A 107 -2.36 6.07 7.60
CA ASP A 107 -3.54 5.83 8.40
C ASP A 107 -3.29 6.18 9.90
N ASN A 108 -4.26 5.84 10.75
CA ASN A 108 -4.21 6.18 12.18
C ASN A 108 -3.67 5.03 13.06
N LEU A 109 -2.94 4.06 12.53
CA LEU A 109 -2.39 2.97 13.34
C LEU A 109 -1.46 3.50 14.45
N PRO A 110 -1.52 2.94 15.67
CA PRO A 110 -0.64 3.35 16.76
C PRO A 110 0.86 3.23 16.43
N ALA A 111 1.24 2.25 15.62
CA ALA A 111 2.63 2.05 15.18
C ALA A 111 3.17 3.28 14.42
N HIS A 112 2.33 3.93 13.58
CA HIS A 112 2.71 5.12 12.82
C HIS A 112 2.87 6.38 13.69
N LYS A 113 2.23 6.38 14.86
CA LYS A 113 2.24 7.50 15.81
C LYS A 113 3.30 7.38 16.91
N ALA A 114 4.10 6.33 16.89
CA ALA A 114 5.18 6.13 17.85
C ALA A 114 6.20 7.28 17.78
N ALA A 115 6.71 7.72 18.93
CA ALA A 115 7.65 8.83 19.00
C ALA A 115 8.89 8.56 18.13
N ALA A 116 9.48 7.36 18.22
CA ALA A 116 10.66 6.99 17.43
C ALA A 116 10.42 7.08 15.91
N VAL A 117 9.19 6.77 15.44
CA VAL A 117 8.83 6.90 14.02
C VAL A 117 8.74 8.37 13.62
N ARG A 118 8.09 9.21 14.42
CA ARG A 118 8.02 10.65 14.18
C ARG A 118 9.41 11.28 14.13
N ASP A 119 10.26 10.96 15.12
CA ASP A 119 11.63 11.44 15.17
C ASP A 119 12.44 11.00 13.93
N ALA A 120 12.22 9.79 13.41
CA ALA A 120 12.86 9.32 12.20
C ALA A 120 12.37 10.07 10.94
N LEU A 121 11.06 10.33 10.82
CA LEU A 121 10.50 11.13 9.75
C LEU A 121 11.02 12.57 9.78
N ASP A 122 11.07 13.18 10.97
CA ASP A 122 11.57 14.54 11.16
C ASP A 122 13.06 14.63 10.80
N ARG A 123 13.89 13.65 11.23
CA ARG A 123 15.32 13.58 10.83
C ARG A 123 15.51 13.42 9.33
N ALA A 124 14.57 12.71 8.67
CA ALA A 124 14.59 12.55 7.22
C ALA A 124 14.03 13.77 6.46
N GLY A 125 13.51 14.78 7.17
CA GLY A 125 12.88 15.96 6.57
C GLY A 125 11.56 15.66 5.85
N LEU A 126 10.90 14.55 6.19
CA LEU A 126 9.67 14.08 5.53
C LEU A 126 8.42 14.62 6.26
N ALA A 127 7.69 15.49 5.60
CA ALA A 127 6.39 15.93 6.08
C ALA A 127 5.37 14.78 6.04
N TYR A 128 4.46 14.72 6.99
CA TYR A 128 3.43 13.68 7.01
C TYR A 128 2.06 14.20 7.44
N ARG A 129 1.02 13.47 7.05
CA ARG A 129 -0.39 13.70 7.38
C ARG A 129 -1.06 12.37 7.69
N HIS A 130 -2.07 12.40 8.55
CA HIS A 130 -2.90 11.22 8.82
C HIS A 130 -4.25 11.34 8.12
N LEU A 131 -4.66 10.26 7.46
CA LEU A 131 -5.99 10.13 6.86
C LEU A 131 -7.09 10.34 7.91
N PRO A 132 -8.26 10.87 7.53
CA PRO A 132 -9.43 10.82 8.41
C PRO A 132 -9.73 9.37 8.81
N PRO A 133 -10.19 9.13 10.05
CA PRO A 133 -10.55 7.78 10.48
C PRO A 133 -11.56 7.13 9.53
N TYR A 134 -11.43 5.81 9.33
CA TYR A 134 -12.33 4.99 8.49
C TYR A 134 -12.52 5.53 7.06
N SER A 135 -11.44 5.92 6.40
CA SER A 135 -11.49 6.50 5.05
C SER A 135 -10.59 5.75 4.04
N PRO A 136 -10.77 4.42 3.85
CA PRO A 136 -9.95 3.64 2.91
C PRO A 136 -10.17 4.08 1.45
N ASP A 137 -11.33 4.64 1.14
CA ASP A 137 -11.64 5.21 -0.17
C ASP A 137 -10.81 6.46 -0.52
N LEU A 138 -10.22 7.12 0.49
CA LEU A 138 -9.26 8.20 0.30
C LEU A 138 -7.81 7.71 0.25
N ASN A 139 -7.58 6.39 0.29
CA ASN A 139 -6.26 5.79 0.28
C ASN A 139 -6.01 5.02 -1.04
N PRO A 140 -5.38 5.62 -2.06
CA PRO A 140 -5.18 4.97 -3.35
C PRO A 140 -4.31 3.71 -3.30
N ILE A 141 -3.48 3.51 -2.26
CA ILE A 141 -2.66 2.31 -2.10
C ILE A 141 -3.51 1.04 -1.85
N GLU A 142 -4.74 1.17 -1.37
CA GLU A 142 -5.68 0.04 -1.22
C GLU A 142 -5.95 -0.65 -2.57
N GLN A 143 -6.01 0.12 -3.64
CA GLN A 143 -6.15 -0.41 -5.00
C GLN A 143 -4.86 -1.13 -5.46
N ALA A 144 -3.69 -0.62 -5.05
CA ALA A 144 -2.41 -1.27 -5.30
C ALA A 144 -2.36 -2.64 -4.60
N TRP A 145 -2.82 -2.74 -3.35
CA TRP A 145 -2.95 -4.00 -2.62
C TRP A 145 -3.92 -4.98 -3.29
N SER A 146 -5.01 -4.48 -3.83
CA SER A 146 -5.95 -5.31 -4.61
C SER A 146 -5.27 -5.93 -5.84
N LYS A 147 -4.53 -5.11 -6.61
CA LYS A 147 -3.76 -5.57 -7.79
C LYS A 147 -2.66 -6.55 -7.39
N LEU A 148 -1.88 -6.23 -6.35
CA LEU A 148 -0.85 -7.12 -5.81
C LEU A 148 -1.41 -8.50 -5.46
N LYS A 149 -2.48 -8.52 -4.65
CA LYS A 149 -3.11 -9.78 -4.24
C LYS A 149 -3.69 -10.56 -5.43
N ALA A 150 -4.20 -9.88 -6.44
CA ALA A 150 -4.66 -10.54 -7.67
C ALA A 150 -3.50 -11.22 -8.42
N GLY A 151 -2.35 -10.55 -8.55
CA GLY A 151 -1.13 -11.11 -9.11
C GLY A 151 -0.64 -12.33 -8.32
N LEU A 152 -0.52 -12.20 -6.99
CA LEU A 152 -0.08 -13.30 -6.12
C LEU A 152 -1.03 -14.50 -6.13
N ARG A 153 -2.36 -14.28 -6.23
CA ARG A 153 -3.32 -15.39 -6.43
C ARG A 153 -3.07 -16.16 -7.73
N ALA A 154 -2.60 -15.49 -8.76
CA ALA A 154 -2.32 -16.13 -10.04
C ALA A 154 -1.07 -17.02 -9.99
N THR A 155 -0.09 -16.71 -9.14
CA THR A 155 1.15 -17.51 -9.00
C THR A 155 0.90 -18.85 -8.30
N GLY A 156 -0.11 -18.91 -7.41
CA GLY A 156 -0.40 -20.12 -6.65
C GLY A 156 0.70 -20.52 -5.67
N ALA A 157 1.49 -19.56 -5.16
CA ALA A 157 2.54 -19.80 -4.17
C ALA A 157 1.99 -20.51 -2.92
N ARG A 158 2.63 -21.61 -2.49
CA ARG A 158 2.18 -22.46 -1.38
C ARG A 158 3.22 -22.62 -0.27
N SER A 159 4.37 -22.00 -0.40
CA SER A 159 5.36 -21.84 0.66
C SER A 159 5.69 -20.37 0.82
N ARG A 160 6.32 -20.03 1.94
CA ARG A 160 6.76 -18.67 2.24
C ARG A 160 7.81 -18.19 1.24
N GLU A 161 8.78 -19.06 0.92
CA GLU A 161 9.83 -18.76 -0.04
C GLU A 161 9.26 -18.48 -1.44
N ALA A 162 8.27 -19.27 -1.87
CA ALA A 162 7.59 -19.06 -3.15
C ALA A 162 6.78 -17.75 -3.16
N LEU A 163 6.17 -17.38 -2.01
CA LEU A 163 5.42 -16.15 -1.87
C LEU A 163 6.35 -14.93 -1.88
N GLU A 164 7.48 -15.01 -1.15
CA GLU A 164 8.52 -13.97 -1.15
C GLU A 164 9.12 -13.79 -2.55
N ALA A 165 9.45 -14.89 -3.24
CA ALA A 165 9.95 -14.84 -4.61
C ALA A 165 8.96 -14.21 -5.61
N ALA A 166 7.65 -14.41 -5.40
CA ALA A 166 6.61 -13.86 -6.25
C ALA A 166 6.32 -12.37 -5.96
N LEU A 167 6.68 -11.88 -4.77
CA LEU A 167 6.32 -10.55 -4.31
C LEU A 167 6.99 -9.45 -5.14
N GLY A 168 8.30 -9.51 -5.36
CA GLY A 168 9.04 -8.52 -6.14
C GLY A 168 8.46 -8.32 -7.55
N PRO A 169 8.36 -9.40 -8.37
CA PRO A 169 7.71 -9.32 -9.69
C PRO A 169 6.27 -8.80 -9.64
N ALA A 170 5.48 -9.16 -8.61
CA ALA A 170 4.12 -8.67 -8.49
C ALA A 170 4.06 -7.16 -8.16
N LEU A 171 4.96 -6.66 -7.31
CA LEU A 171 5.07 -5.23 -6.99
C LEU A 171 5.47 -4.39 -8.22
N THR A 172 6.37 -4.89 -9.08
CA THR A 172 6.78 -4.18 -10.30
C THR A 172 5.65 -4.02 -11.32
N THR A 173 4.57 -4.80 -11.21
CA THR A 173 3.38 -4.60 -12.06
C THR A 173 2.57 -3.36 -11.69
N ILE A 174 2.81 -2.77 -10.51
CA ILE A 174 2.13 -1.55 -10.04
C ILE A 174 2.83 -0.36 -10.66
N THR A 175 2.28 0.17 -11.73
CA THR A 175 2.89 1.22 -12.55
C THR A 175 2.42 2.62 -12.15
N ALA A 176 3.13 3.65 -12.63
CA ALA A 176 2.68 5.04 -12.51
C ALA A 176 1.30 5.26 -13.15
N ARG A 177 1.00 4.59 -14.27
CA ARG A 177 -0.32 4.67 -14.91
C ARG A 177 -1.44 4.14 -14.01
N ASP A 178 -1.19 3.06 -13.28
CA ASP A 178 -2.13 2.54 -12.29
C ASP A 178 -2.34 3.57 -11.17
N ALA A 179 -1.24 4.08 -10.60
CA ALA A 179 -1.29 5.08 -9.54
C ALA A 179 -2.09 6.32 -9.94
N GLN A 180 -1.88 6.85 -11.16
CA GLN A 180 -2.65 7.98 -11.69
C GLN A 180 -4.15 7.70 -11.71
N GLY A 181 -4.56 6.49 -12.13
CA GLY A 181 -5.95 6.07 -12.11
C GLY A 181 -6.52 6.02 -10.69
N TRP A 182 -5.78 5.46 -9.75
CA TRP A 182 -6.21 5.29 -8.35
C TRP A 182 -6.23 6.60 -7.57
N PHE A 183 -5.25 7.47 -7.79
CA PHE A 183 -5.25 8.82 -7.23
C PHE A 183 -6.50 9.59 -7.68
N ARG A 184 -6.82 9.56 -8.98
CA ARG A 184 -8.04 10.18 -9.52
C ARG A 184 -9.30 9.59 -8.89
N LEU A 185 -9.38 8.26 -8.74
CA LEU A 185 -10.50 7.57 -8.10
C LEU A 185 -10.68 8.00 -6.65
N ALA A 186 -9.60 8.19 -5.92
CA ALA A 186 -9.62 8.67 -4.53
C ALA A 186 -9.85 10.19 -4.40
N GLY A 187 -9.95 10.92 -5.54
CA GLY A 187 -10.23 12.36 -5.57
C GLY A 187 -9.00 13.26 -5.59
N TYR A 188 -7.80 12.72 -5.80
CA TYR A 188 -6.56 13.48 -5.93
C TYR A 188 -6.27 13.75 -7.40
N THR A 189 -6.73 14.90 -7.90
CA THR A 189 -6.49 15.33 -9.28
C THR A 189 -5.51 16.50 -9.27
N ALA A 190 -4.55 16.49 -10.21
CA ALA A 190 -3.73 17.66 -10.42
C ALA A 190 -4.63 18.85 -10.78
N PRO A 191 -4.35 20.08 -10.30
CA PRO A 191 -5.07 21.25 -10.76
C PRO A 191 -4.95 21.31 -12.29
N ALA A 192 -6.06 21.61 -12.96
CA ALA A 192 -6.03 21.86 -14.40
C ALA A 192 -5.08 23.04 -14.65
N ASN A 193 -4.07 22.84 -15.50
CA ASN A 193 -3.22 23.92 -15.98
C ASN A 193 -4.05 24.87 -16.83
#